data_153437171d9afa58c437ab640aa5e56f
#
_entry.id   153437171d9afa58c437ab640aa5e56f
#
_cell.length_a   1.000
_cell.length_b   1.000
_cell.length_c   1.000
_cell.angle_alpha   90.00
_cell.angle_beta   90.00
_cell.angle_gamma   90.00
#
_symmetry.space_group_name_H-M   'P 1'
#
loop_
_entity.id
_entity.type
_entity.pdbx_description
1 polymer ?
#
loop_
_entity_poly.entity_id
_entity_poly.type
_entity_poly.pdbx_seq_one_letter_code
_entity_poly.pdbx_strand_id
1 'polypeptide(L)'
;SSAASDVYKRQIMDDKNEVCEAVITADNERKIMGILSISDWKVASVSAEAASGAVNVKITVPSIYKVTVNGIELGSDEQVGEPVDMEGMKYVAEYVEVPKTVTYEVKGLISNPDIRVADASGNNIDVSSYTDYSNINVGYVTTQIPAELSDYVVTAAKAYSNFFSRDLAGCGESTACLQIYFPQGSYYIDLAEQYRQGDMWMYSRHNTPEFNNVSVEDYTPYSDVCFSCRVIFDKSMYLTATGDTRTEHNDQTYYFVNIDGKWLIADIKSNVED
;
A
#
# COMPACT_ATOMS: atom_id res chain seq x y z
N SER A 1 -42.77 -49.33 -7.01
CA SER A 1 -41.43 -48.99 -6.57
C SER A 1 -41.37 -47.47 -6.41
N SER A 2 -41.41 -47.01 -5.20
CA SER A 2 -41.13 -45.62 -4.85
C SER A 2 -39.65 -45.40 -5.07
N ALA A 3 -39.27 -44.58 -6.04
CA ALA A 3 -37.91 -44.08 -6.12
C ALA A 3 -37.66 -43.24 -4.84
N ALA A 4 -36.74 -43.70 -4.00
CA ALA A 4 -36.27 -42.91 -2.90
C ALA A 4 -35.65 -41.64 -3.49
N SER A 5 -36.02 -40.46 -2.97
CA SER A 5 -35.46 -39.21 -3.40
C SER A 5 -33.98 -39.21 -3.03
N ASP A 6 -33.10 -39.18 -4.03
CA ASP A 6 -31.65 -39.10 -3.84
C ASP A 6 -31.20 -37.68 -3.48
N VAL A 7 -32.14 -36.86 -3.00
CA VAL A 7 -31.92 -35.45 -2.60
C VAL A 7 -32.50 -35.26 -1.21
N TYR A 8 -31.65 -34.82 -0.29
CA TYR A 8 -32.07 -34.42 1.06
C TYR A 8 -31.77 -32.95 1.27
N LYS A 9 -32.73 -32.27 1.93
CA LYS A 9 -32.56 -30.89 2.42
C LYS A 9 -32.23 -30.96 3.90
N ARG A 10 -31.23 -30.25 4.29
CA ARG A 10 -30.83 -30.04 5.71
C ARG A 10 -30.86 -28.55 6.02
N GLN A 11 -31.63 -28.17 7.01
CA GLN A 11 -31.67 -26.82 7.54
C GLN A 11 -30.68 -26.71 8.68
N ILE A 12 -29.86 -25.68 8.64
CA ILE A 12 -28.97 -25.31 9.74
C ILE A 12 -29.68 -24.19 10.49
N MET A 13 -29.92 -24.43 11.77
CA MET A 13 -30.68 -23.52 12.64
C MET A 13 -29.73 -22.89 13.65
N ASP A 14 -29.93 -21.59 13.92
CA ASP A 14 -29.39 -20.90 15.09
C ASP A 14 -30.59 -20.63 16.02
N ASP A 15 -30.63 -21.35 17.15
CA ASP A 15 -31.79 -21.44 17.99
C ASP A 15 -33.07 -21.84 17.22
N LYS A 16 -33.93 -20.88 16.92
CA LYS A 16 -35.20 -21.07 16.21
C LYS A 16 -35.20 -20.51 14.79
N ASN A 17 -34.10 -19.86 14.38
CA ASN A 17 -34.01 -19.24 13.06
C ASN A 17 -33.28 -20.16 12.09
N GLU A 18 -33.85 -20.33 10.92
CA GLU A 18 -33.17 -20.99 9.80
C GLU A 18 -32.04 -20.09 9.29
N VAL A 19 -30.80 -20.59 9.30
CA VAL A 19 -29.61 -19.86 8.88
C VAL A 19 -29.25 -20.21 7.44
N CYS A 20 -29.34 -21.48 7.09
CA CYS A 20 -29.18 -21.91 5.72
C CYS A 20 -29.84 -23.26 5.46
N GLU A 21 -30.15 -23.50 4.18
CA GLU A 21 -30.58 -24.81 3.68
C GLU A 21 -29.46 -25.43 2.84
N ALA A 22 -28.99 -26.59 3.21
CA ALA A 22 -28.06 -27.38 2.42
C ALA A 22 -28.81 -28.46 1.66
N VAL A 23 -28.65 -28.49 0.35
CA VAL A 23 -29.13 -29.58 -0.50
C VAL A 23 -28.01 -30.61 -0.63
N ILE A 24 -28.30 -31.81 -0.17
CA ILE A 24 -27.36 -32.97 -0.20
C ILE A 24 -27.85 -33.94 -1.24
N THR A 25 -27.00 -34.29 -2.18
CA THR A 25 -27.31 -35.32 -3.21
C THR A 25 -26.47 -36.55 -3.05
N ALA A 26 -27.06 -37.71 -3.35
CA ALA A 26 -26.30 -38.92 -3.43
C ALA A 26 -25.40 -38.91 -4.67
N ASP A 27 -24.15 -39.32 -4.49
CA ASP A 27 -23.18 -39.53 -5.55
C ASP A 27 -22.62 -40.94 -5.43
N ASN A 28 -22.35 -41.61 -6.57
CA ASN A 28 -21.72 -42.93 -6.61
C ASN A 28 -22.41 -44.03 -5.78
N GLU A 29 -23.62 -44.42 -6.15
CA GLU A 29 -24.28 -45.58 -5.54
C GLU A 29 -23.45 -46.87 -5.76
N ARG A 30 -23.03 -47.49 -4.68
CA ARG A 30 -22.36 -48.81 -4.71
C ARG A 30 -23.24 -49.85 -4.06
N LYS A 31 -23.40 -50.99 -4.72
CA LYS A 31 -24.11 -52.16 -4.13
C LYS A 31 -23.10 -53.08 -3.49
N ILE A 32 -23.26 -53.32 -2.19
CA ILE A 32 -22.51 -54.33 -1.45
C ILE A 32 -23.37 -55.62 -1.36
N MET A 33 -22.82 -56.74 -1.80
CA MET A 33 -23.49 -58.04 -1.84
C MET A 33 -24.84 -58.07 -2.58
N GLY A 34 -25.07 -57.09 -3.50
CA GLY A 34 -26.29 -57.06 -4.30
C GLY A 34 -27.57 -56.66 -3.54
N ILE A 35 -27.49 -56.42 -2.23
CA ILE A 35 -28.65 -56.17 -1.38
C ILE A 35 -28.60 -54.80 -0.69
N LEU A 36 -27.39 -54.31 -0.34
CA LEU A 36 -27.20 -53.02 0.36
C LEU A 36 -26.67 -51.99 -0.60
N SER A 37 -27.41 -50.89 -0.78
CA SER A 37 -26.93 -49.70 -1.51
C SER A 37 -26.29 -48.71 -0.52
N ILE A 38 -25.04 -48.34 -0.79
CA ILE A 38 -24.33 -47.27 -0.10
C ILE A 38 -24.06 -46.16 -1.09
N SER A 39 -24.45 -44.94 -0.76
CA SER A 39 -24.20 -43.75 -1.57
C SER A 39 -23.27 -42.83 -0.84
N ASP A 40 -22.31 -42.26 -1.55
CA ASP A 40 -21.53 -41.13 -1.05
C ASP A 40 -22.39 -39.87 -1.17
N TRP A 41 -22.46 -39.08 -0.13
CA TRP A 41 -23.27 -37.87 -0.10
C TRP A 41 -22.38 -36.64 -0.28
N LYS A 42 -22.78 -35.73 -1.15
CA LYS A 42 -22.12 -34.42 -1.32
C LYS A 42 -23.11 -33.31 -1.21
N VAL A 43 -22.64 -32.16 -0.72
CA VAL A 43 -23.41 -30.92 -0.73
C VAL A 43 -23.49 -30.43 -2.18
N ALA A 44 -24.70 -30.39 -2.73
CA ALA A 44 -24.94 -29.93 -4.10
C ALA A 44 -25.11 -28.40 -4.16
N SER A 45 -25.74 -27.82 -3.15
CA SER A 45 -25.89 -26.36 -3.00
C SER A 45 -26.12 -26.00 -1.55
N VAL A 46 -25.74 -24.79 -1.18
CA VAL A 46 -26.09 -24.14 0.07
C VAL A 46 -26.82 -22.86 -0.29
N SER A 47 -28.05 -22.69 0.17
CA SER A 47 -28.74 -21.41 0.10
C SER A 47 -28.82 -20.84 1.50
N ALA A 48 -28.18 -19.71 1.73
CA ALA A 48 -28.39 -18.91 2.93
C ALA A 48 -29.50 -17.90 2.59
N GLU A 49 -30.68 -18.03 3.22
CA GLU A 49 -31.54 -16.87 3.37
C GLU A 49 -30.84 -15.95 4.36
N ALA A 50 -30.66 -14.67 3.97
CA ALA A 50 -30.06 -13.70 4.89
C ALA A 50 -30.88 -13.67 6.17
N ALA A 51 -30.34 -14.28 7.23
CA ALA A 51 -30.96 -14.19 8.54
C ALA A 51 -31.21 -12.71 8.86
N SER A 52 -32.37 -12.39 9.42
CA SER A 52 -32.64 -11.03 9.87
C SER A 52 -31.59 -10.69 10.93
N GLY A 53 -30.63 -9.81 10.59
CA GLY A 53 -29.47 -9.52 11.42
C GLY A 53 -28.13 -10.02 10.88
N ALA A 54 -28.07 -10.56 9.64
CA ALA A 54 -26.82 -10.95 9.01
C ALA A 54 -25.87 -9.74 8.88
N VAL A 55 -24.61 -9.96 9.27
CA VAL A 55 -23.55 -8.96 9.15
C VAL A 55 -22.91 -9.10 7.77
N ASN A 56 -22.71 -7.98 7.10
CA ASN A 56 -21.94 -7.91 5.87
C ASN A 56 -20.62 -7.17 6.15
N VAL A 57 -19.55 -7.70 5.63
CA VAL A 57 -18.21 -7.08 5.70
C VAL A 57 -17.87 -6.51 4.34
N LYS A 58 -17.50 -5.24 4.31
CA LYS A 58 -16.86 -4.63 3.15
C LYS A 58 -15.58 -3.96 3.61
N ILE A 59 -14.46 -4.43 3.09
CA ILE A 59 -13.14 -3.97 3.50
C ILE A 59 -12.30 -3.60 2.28
N THR A 60 -11.76 -2.38 2.30
CA THR A 60 -10.80 -1.89 1.31
C THR A 60 -9.42 -1.85 1.94
N VAL A 61 -8.45 -2.46 1.27
CA VAL A 61 -7.06 -2.56 1.74
C VAL A 61 -6.09 -2.35 0.57
N PRO A 62 -4.81 -2.02 0.84
CA PRO A 62 -3.74 -2.17 -0.15
C PRO A 62 -3.74 -3.55 -0.79
N SER A 63 -3.56 -3.63 -2.11
CA SER A 63 -3.61 -4.89 -2.87
C SER A 63 -2.55 -5.93 -2.46
N ILE A 64 -1.49 -5.46 -1.78
CA ILE A 64 -0.41 -6.30 -1.24
C ILE A 64 -0.70 -6.84 0.17
N TYR A 65 -1.83 -6.44 0.78
CA TYR A 65 -2.21 -6.89 2.12
C TYR A 65 -3.07 -8.14 2.04
N LYS A 66 -3.01 -8.95 3.10
CA LYS A 66 -3.84 -10.14 3.25
C LYS A 66 -4.97 -9.87 4.24
N VAL A 67 -6.17 -10.28 3.87
CA VAL A 67 -7.36 -10.17 4.71
C VAL A 67 -7.89 -11.55 5.00
N THR A 68 -8.20 -11.85 6.26
CA THR A 68 -8.93 -13.04 6.66
C THR A 68 -10.20 -12.66 7.41
N VAL A 69 -11.27 -13.39 7.13
CA VAL A 69 -12.54 -13.27 7.84
C VAL A 69 -12.89 -14.64 8.40
N ASN A 70 -13.06 -14.74 9.72
CA ASN A 70 -13.31 -16.01 10.43
C ASN A 70 -12.27 -17.09 10.10
N GLY A 71 -11.00 -16.69 9.90
CA GLY A 71 -9.90 -17.61 9.59
C GLY A 71 -9.79 -18.02 8.12
N ILE A 72 -10.66 -17.52 7.24
CA ILE A 72 -10.61 -17.77 5.78
C ILE A 72 -9.97 -16.57 5.10
N GLU A 73 -8.86 -16.78 4.36
CA GLU A 73 -8.20 -15.74 3.57
C GLU A 73 -9.09 -15.40 2.37
N LEU A 74 -9.34 -14.07 2.18
CA LEU A 74 -10.14 -13.57 1.06
C LEU A 74 -9.30 -13.54 -0.22
N GLY A 75 -9.94 -13.87 -1.33
CA GLY A 75 -9.31 -13.93 -2.65
C GLY A 75 -10.12 -13.20 -3.73
N SER A 76 -9.88 -13.59 -4.97
CA SER A 76 -10.58 -13.00 -6.13
C SER A 76 -12.09 -13.21 -6.11
N ASP A 77 -12.58 -14.26 -5.43
CA ASP A 77 -13.99 -14.58 -5.39
C ASP A 77 -14.80 -13.62 -4.51
N GLU A 78 -14.14 -13.06 -3.47
CA GLU A 78 -14.73 -12.05 -2.59
C GLU A 78 -14.40 -10.62 -3.03
N GLN A 79 -13.53 -10.44 -4.03
CA GLN A 79 -13.18 -9.12 -4.53
C GLN A 79 -14.35 -8.51 -5.29
N VAL A 80 -14.65 -7.24 -4.99
CA VAL A 80 -15.70 -6.46 -5.67
C VAL A 80 -15.10 -5.24 -6.35
N GLY A 81 -15.42 -5.10 -7.65
CA GLY A 81 -14.88 -4.05 -8.49
C GLY A 81 -13.44 -4.30 -8.92
N GLU A 82 -12.92 -3.40 -9.74
CA GLU A 82 -11.52 -3.42 -10.16
C GLU A 82 -10.63 -2.78 -9.09
N PRO A 83 -9.34 -3.21 -8.98
CA PRO A 83 -8.37 -2.52 -8.16
C PRO A 83 -8.26 -1.04 -8.53
N VAL A 84 -8.19 -0.18 -7.52
CA VAL A 84 -8.13 1.28 -7.70
C VAL A 84 -6.71 1.76 -7.49
N ASP A 85 -6.18 2.50 -8.47
CA ASP A 85 -4.86 3.12 -8.38
C ASP A 85 -4.81 4.14 -7.23
N MET A 86 -3.70 4.18 -6.51
CA MET A 86 -3.47 5.15 -5.46
C MET A 86 -3.36 6.56 -6.06
N GLU A 87 -4.11 7.50 -5.51
CA GLU A 87 -4.09 8.89 -5.99
C GLU A 87 -2.73 9.57 -5.74
N GLY A 88 -2.43 10.58 -6.57
CA GLY A 88 -1.24 11.40 -6.40
C GLY A 88 0.09 10.71 -6.77
N MET A 89 0.06 9.57 -7.48
CA MET A 89 1.22 8.80 -7.90
C MET A 89 1.64 9.05 -9.36
N LYS A 90 1.28 10.21 -9.93
CA LYS A 90 1.52 10.53 -11.36
C LYS A 90 2.96 10.27 -11.81
N TYR A 91 3.94 10.77 -11.07
CA TYR A 91 5.35 10.63 -11.46
C TYR A 91 5.91 9.24 -11.12
N VAL A 92 5.37 8.57 -10.10
CA VAL A 92 5.70 7.17 -9.81
C VAL A 92 5.24 6.25 -10.94
N ALA A 93 4.05 6.51 -11.49
CA ALA A 93 3.44 5.76 -12.60
C ALA A 93 4.28 5.74 -13.88
N GLU A 94 5.21 6.66 -14.04
CA GLU A 94 6.11 6.71 -15.19
C GLU A 94 7.17 5.61 -15.17
N TYR A 95 7.43 5.01 -13.99
CA TYR A 95 8.56 4.08 -13.79
C TYR A 95 8.16 2.71 -13.29
N VAL A 96 7.12 2.62 -12.46
CA VAL A 96 6.65 1.36 -11.86
C VAL A 96 5.13 1.29 -11.88
N GLU A 97 4.59 0.09 -11.68
CA GLU A 97 3.15 -0.07 -11.51
C GLU A 97 2.69 0.68 -10.24
N VAL A 98 1.64 1.50 -10.39
CA VAL A 98 1.09 2.28 -9.28
C VAL A 98 0.52 1.33 -8.22
N PRO A 99 0.84 1.58 -6.94
CA PRO A 99 0.21 0.86 -5.85
C PRO A 99 -1.32 0.98 -5.90
N LYS A 100 -2.01 -0.13 -5.63
CA LYS A 100 -3.48 -0.21 -5.74
C LYS A 100 -4.12 -0.58 -4.42
N THR A 101 -5.39 -0.25 -4.30
CA THR A 101 -6.27 -0.80 -3.27
C THR A 101 -7.28 -1.76 -3.88
N VAL A 102 -7.67 -2.76 -3.12
CA VAL A 102 -8.71 -3.73 -3.48
C VAL A 102 -9.80 -3.72 -2.42
N THR A 103 -11.03 -3.97 -2.87
CA THR A 103 -12.18 -4.07 -1.97
C THR A 103 -12.70 -5.49 -1.97
N TYR A 104 -12.88 -6.07 -0.78
CA TYR A 104 -13.52 -7.37 -0.58
C TYR A 104 -14.89 -7.20 0.05
N GLU A 105 -15.80 -8.10 -0.27
CA GLU A 105 -17.14 -8.15 0.33
C GLU A 105 -17.50 -9.57 0.73
N VAL A 106 -17.87 -9.75 2.01
CA VAL A 106 -18.38 -11.03 2.53
C VAL A 106 -19.78 -10.77 3.09
N LYS A 107 -20.77 -11.53 2.65
CA LYS A 107 -22.18 -11.34 3.00
C LYS A 107 -22.71 -12.48 3.83
N GLY A 108 -23.75 -12.17 4.63
CA GLY A 108 -24.56 -13.18 5.29
C GLY A 108 -23.89 -13.82 6.49
N LEU A 109 -22.97 -13.14 7.17
CA LEU A 109 -22.36 -13.65 8.42
C LEU A 109 -23.38 -13.60 9.54
N ILE A 110 -23.51 -14.71 10.27
CA ILE A 110 -24.52 -14.87 11.34
C ILE A 110 -24.13 -14.23 12.67
N SER A 111 -22.86 -13.84 12.81
CA SER A 111 -22.31 -13.17 13.99
C SER A 111 -21.26 -12.15 13.58
N ASN A 112 -20.81 -11.34 14.55
CA ASN A 112 -19.71 -10.43 14.35
C ASN A 112 -18.47 -11.19 13.87
N PRO A 113 -17.84 -10.76 12.75
CA PRO A 113 -16.70 -11.45 12.17
C PRO A 113 -15.42 -11.24 12.97
N ASP A 114 -14.54 -12.27 13.00
CA ASP A 114 -13.12 -12.11 13.34
C ASP A 114 -12.38 -11.67 12.05
N ILE A 115 -12.05 -10.38 11.96
CA ILE A 115 -11.36 -9.79 10.82
C ILE A 115 -9.89 -9.59 11.19
N ARG A 116 -8.99 -10.08 10.33
CA ARG A 116 -7.55 -9.86 10.47
C ARG A 116 -6.99 -9.33 9.15
N VAL A 117 -6.13 -8.34 9.28
CA VAL A 117 -5.40 -7.75 8.15
C VAL A 117 -3.92 -7.86 8.46
N ALA A 118 -3.15 -8.36 7.51
CA ALA A 118 -1.70 -8.40 7.59
C ALA A 118 -1.09 -7.59 6.45
N ASP A 119 -0.02 -6.84 6.75
CA ASP A 119 0.77 -6.15 5.75
C ASP A 119 1.58 -7.13 4.86
N ALA A 120 2.31 -6.61 3.87
CA ALA A 120 3.14 -7.41 2.98
C ALA A 120 4.24 -8.20 3.70
N SER A 121 4.67 -7.77 4.89
CA SER A 121 5.65 -8.46 5.74
C SER A 121 5.01 -9.47 6.68
N GLY A 122 3.67 -9.57 6.70
CA GLY A 122 2.91 -10.47 7.57
C GLY A 122 2.65 -9.90 8.98
N ASN A 123 2.93 -8.62 9.23
CA ASN A 123 2.59 -7.98 10.49
C ASN A 123 1.09 -7.71 10.57
N ASN A 124 0.50 -7.99 11.73
CA ASN A 124 -0.91 -7.74 11.95
C ASN A 124 -1.20 -6.23 12.06
N ILE A 125 -2.22 -5.79 11.33
CA ILE A 125 -2.73 -4.42 11.38
C ILE A 125 -3.97 -4.41 12.27
N ASP A 126 -3.99 -3.52 13.25
CA ASP A 126 -5.13 -3.40 14.17
C ASP A 126 -6.34 -2.79 13.47
N VAL A 127 -7.39 -3.58 13.33
CA VAL A 127 -8.69 -3.18 12.78
C VAL A 127 -9.80 -3.20 13.85
N SER A 128 -9.46 -3.37 15.13
CA SER A 128 -10.42 -3.48 16.23
C SER A 128 -11.24 -2.22 16.50
N SER A 129 -10.75 -1.07 16.02
CA SER A 129 -11.47 0.21 16.13
C SER A 129 -12.66 0.35 15.18
N TYR A 130 -12.74 -0.49 14.14
CA TYR A 130 -13.86 -0.46 13.21
C TYR A 130 -15.09 -1.16 13.80
N THR A 131 -16.13 -0.40 14.02
CA THR A 131 -17.43 -0.88 14.51
C THR A 131 -18.46 -1.06 13.39
N ASP A 132 -18.24 -0.40 12.26
CA ASP A 132 -19.04 -0.55 11.04
C ASP A 132 -18.29 -1.47 10.07
N TYR A 133 -18.71 -2.72 10.04
CA TYR A 133 -18.11 -3.73 9.15
C TYR A 133 -18.46 -3.52 7.67
N SER A 134 -19.44 -2.68 7.37
CA SER A 134 -19.85 -2.40 5.97
C SER A 134 -18.94 -1.39 5.26
N ASN A 135 -17.99 -0.76 5.99
CA ASN A 135 -17.10 0.25 5.41
C ASN A 135 -15.77 0.33 6.18
N ILE A 136 -15.00 -0.75 6.14
CA ILE A 136 -13.65 -0.77 6.68
C ILE A 136 -12.69 -0.28 5.59
N ASN A 137 -11.86 0.72 5.91
CA ASN A 137 -10.85 1.23 4.99
C ASN A 137 -9.49 1.25 5.68
N VAL A 138 -8.61 0.35 5.26
CA VAL A 138 -7.25 0.22 5.77
C VAL A 138 -6.28 0.79 4.74
N GLY A 139 -5.60 1.88 5.09
CA GLY A 139 -4.56 2.47 4.25
C GLY A 139 -3.22 1.74 4.35
N TYR A 140 -2.25 2.21 3.58
CA TYR A 140 -0.86 1.81 3.77
C TYR A 140 -0.36 2.27 5.14
N VAL A 141 0.35 1.40 5.83
CA VAL A 141 0.84 1.67 7.19
C VAL A 141 2.30 2.09 7.14
N THR A 142 2.61 3.17 7.86
CA THR A 142 3.99 3.59 8.08
C THR A 142 4.70 2.62 9.02
N THR A 143 5.97 2.36 8.70
CA THR A 143 6.82 1.48 9.50
C THR A 143 8.19 2.14 9.75
N GLN A 144 9.05 1.46 10.47
CA GLN A 144 10.42 1.94 10.62
C GLN A 144 11.21 1.71 9.32
N ILE A 145 11.90 2.76 8.84
CA ILE A 145 12.75 2.64 7.66
C ILE A 145 13.92 1.67 7.95
N PRO A 146 14.25 0.74 7.03
CA PRO A 146 15.45 -0.07 7.12
C PRO A 146 16.72 0.80 7.21
N ALA A 147 17.65 0.41 8.08
CA ALA A 147 18.85 1.22 8.33
C ALA A 147 19.68 1.50 7.06
N GLU A 148 19.76 0.51 6.16
CA GLU A 148 20.46 0.63 4.88
C GLU A 148 19.81 1.65 3.91
N LEU A 149 18.51 1.91 4.05
CA LEU A 149 17.80 2.92 3.25
C LEU A 149 17.87 4.29 3.89
N SER A 150 17.90 4.39 5.21
CA SER A 150 17.87 5.65 5.95
C SER A 150 18.98 6.61 5.52
N ASP A 151 20.23 6.14 5.49
CA ASP A 151 21.38 6.96 5.07
C ASP A 151 21.28 7.36 3.59
N TYR A 152 20.78 6.46 2.75
CA TYR A 152 20.64 6.72 1.33
C TYR A 152 19.59 7.82 1.05
N VAL A 153 18.40 7.73 1.65
CA VAL A 153 17.34 8.71 1.42
C VAL A 153 17.72 10.11 1.90
N VAL A 154 18.42 10.20 3.04
CA VAL A 154 18.99 11.46 3.54
C VAL A 154 20.02 12.02 2.56
N THR A 155 20.92 11.17 2.06
CA THR A 155 21.95 11.58 1.09
C THR A 155 21.31 12.09 -0.20
N ALA A 156 20.31 11.41 -0.72
CA ALA A 156 19.60 11.80 -1.93
C ALA A 156 18.84 13.12 -1.76
N ALA A 157 18.13 13.30 -0.64
CA ALA A 157 17.44 14.55 -0.33
C ALA A 157 18.40 15.74 -0.18
N LYS A 158 19.51 15.56 0.54
CA LYS A 158 20.56 16.58 0.68
C LYS A 158 21.22 16.89 -0.67
N ALA A 159 21.44 15.90 -1.53
CA ALA A 159 22.00 16.11 -2.84
C ALA A 159 21.10 17.01 -3.70
N TYR A 160 19.79 16.76 -3.69
CA TYR A 160 18.82 17.62 -4.37
C TYR A 160 18.85 19.05 -3.84
N SER A 161 18.81 19.24 -2.51
CA SER A 161 18.95 20.57 -1.91
C SER A 161 20.28 21.26 -2.24
N ASN A 162 21.40 20.51 -2.22
CA ASN A 162 22.72 21.03 -2.54
C ASN A 162 22.89 21.40 -4.02
N PHE A 163 22.14 20.78 -4.92
CA PHE A 163 22.14 21.18 -6.33
C PHE A 163 21.71 22.64 -6.49
N PHE A 164 20.63 23.05 -5.84
CA PHE A 164 20.09 24.40 -5.97
C PHE A 164 20.98 25.49 -5.34
N SER A 165 21.81 25.16 -4.38
CA SER A 165 22.80 26.08 -3.78
C SER A 165 24.21 25.97 -4.41
N ARG A 166 24.37 25.12 -5.44
CA ARG A 166 25.63 24.83 -6.12
C ARG A 166 26.69 24.12 -5.28
N ASP A 167 26.26 23.42 -4.23
CA ASP A 167 27.15 22.67 -3.33
C ASP A 167 27.31 21.20 -3.70
N LEU A 168 26.49 20.70 -4.64
CA LEU A 168 26.59 19.31 -5.07
C LEU A 168 27.84 19.12 -5.95
N ALA A 169 28.78 18.34 -5.46
CA ALA A 169 30.00 18.03 -6.18
C ALA A 169 29.73 17.29 -7.50
N GLY A 170 30.56 17.55 -8.53
CA GLY A 170 30.48 16.85 -9.81
C GLY A 170 29.43 17.36 -10.78
N CYS A 171 28.64 18.37 -10.40
CA CYS A 171 27.62 18.96 -11.29
C CYS A 171 28.23 19.83 -12.40
N GLY A 172 29.26 20.61 -12.06
CA GLY A 172 29.75 21.62 -12.98
C GLY A 172 28.63 22.54 -13.45
N GLU A 173 28.44 22.62 -14.76
CA GLU A 173 27.33 23.35 -15.40
C GLU A 173 26.30 22.38 -16.01
N SER A 174 26.00 21.26 -15.34
CA SER A 174 25.04 20.28 -15.83
C SER A 174 24.24 19.64 -14.69
N THR A 175 23.14 18.96 -15.03
CA THR A 175 22.32 18.17 -14.10
C THR A 175 22.80 16.72 -13.98
N ALA A 176 23.92 16.34 -14.62
CA ALA A 176 24.41 14.95 -14.65
C ALA A 176 24.67 14.37 -13.24
N CYS A 177 25.07 15.20 -12.29
CA CYS A 177 25.26 14.81 -10.89
C CYS A 177 23.99 14.33 -10.19
N LEU A 178 22.81 14.75 -10.64
CA LEU A 178 21.54 14.31 -10.11
C LEU A 178 21.07 12.96 -10.65
N GLN A 179 21.62 12.49 -11.78
CA GLN A 179 21.20 11.23 -12.43
C GLN A 179 21.48 9.96 -11.60
N ILE A 180 22.27 10.08 -10.54
CA ILE A 180 22.45 8.98 -9.58
C ILE A 180 21.32 8.88 -8.56
N TYR A 181 20.50 9.92 -8.44
CA TYR A 181 19.38 10.01 -7.48
C TYR A 181 18.01 10.09 -8.15
N PHE A 182 17.96 10.46 -9.44
CA PHE A 182 16.72 10.62 -10.20
C PHE A 182 16.74 9.82 -11.47
N PRO A 183 15.61 9.30 -11.96
CA PRO A 183 15.52 8.70 -13.27
C PRO A 183 15.92 9.69 -14.37
N GLN A 184 16.58 9.20 -15.41
CA GLN A 184 16.94 10.03 -16.55
C GLN A 184 15.68 10.55 -17.27
N GLY A 185 15.63 11.85 -17.57
CA GLY A 185 14.49 12.50 -18.21
C GLY A 185 13.27 12.66 -17.28
N SER A 186 13.46 12.53 -15.97
CA SER A 186 12.38 12.77 -15.01
C SER A 186 12.02 14.26 -14.93
N TYR A 187 10.78 14.52 -14.52
CA TYR A 187 10.30 15.89 -14.26
C TYR A 187 11.27 16.71 -13.40
N TYR A 188 11.88 16.11 -12.37
CA TYR A 188 12.79 16.81 -11.47
C TYR A 188 14.15 17.11 -12.08
N ILE A 189 14.64 16.28 -13.00
CA ILE A 189 15.84 16.59 -13.81
C ILE A 189 15.55 17.74 -14.75
N ASP A 190 14.41 17.74 -15.43
CA ASP A 190 14.00 18.82 -16.34
C ASP A 190 13.79 20.14 -15.58
N LEU A 191 13.17 20.09 -14.40
CA LEU A 191 13.00 21.23 -13.52
C LEU A 191 14.35 21.80 -13.05
N ALA A 192 15.28 20.94 -12.64
CA ALA A 192 16.63 21.34 -12.25
C ALA A 192 17.40 21.97 -13.43
N GLU A 193 17.22 21.46 -14.64
CA GLU A 193 17.83 22.02 -15.85
C GLU A 193 17.25 23.40 -16.19
N GLN A 194 15.92 23.56 -16.10
CA GLN A 194 15.28 24.87 -16.29
C GLN A 194 15.76 25.89 -15.24
N TYR A 195 15.88 25.46 -13.98
CA TYR A 195 16.39 26.29 -12.90
C TYR A 195 17.84 26.72 -13.16
N ARG A 196 18.69 25.79 -13.61
CA ARG A 196 20.08 26.02 -13.95
C ARG A 196 20.25 27.03 -15.10
N GLN A 197 19.41 26.95 -16.13
CA GLN A 197 19.44 27.84 -17.30
C GLN A 197 18.87 29.23 -17.02
N GLY A 198 18.05 29.37 -15.96
CA GLY A 198 17.45 30.63 -15.58
C GLY A 198 18.38 31.52 -14.75
N ASP A 199 18.05 32.81 -14.70
CA ASP A 199 18.77 33.80 -13.85
C ASP A 199 18.64 33.48 -12.36
N MET A 200 17.74 32.59 -11.98
CA MET A 200 17.46 32.20 -10.59
C MET A 200 18.55 31.33 -9.94
N TRP A 201 19.46 30.75 -10.74
CA TRP A 201 20.60 29.99 -10.20
C TRP A 201 21.77 30.90 -9.74
N MET A 202 21.49 32.12 -9.43
CA MET A 202 22.43 33.03 -8.77
C MET A 202 22.39 32.82 -7.27
N TYR A 203 23.42 32.19 -6.75
CA TYR A 203 23.53 31.94 -5.33
C TYR A 203 24.57 32.84 -4.68
N SER A 204 24.25 33.41 -3.49
CA SER A 204 25.23 34.17 -2.73
C SER A 204 26.39 33.27 -2.31
N ARG A 205 27.62 33.81 -2.33
CA ARG A 205 28.80 33.08 -1.84
C ARG A 205 28.59 32.76 -0.35
N HIS A 206 28.79 31.50 0.03
CA HIS A 206 28.63 31.00 1.37
C HIS A 206 29.67 29.94 1.68
N ASN A 207 29.80 29.56 2.95
CA ASN A 207 30.59 28.42 3.39
C ASN A 207 29.92 27.09 2.97
N THR A 208 30.60 25.97 3.19
CA THR A 208 29.99 24.64 3.05
C THR A 208 28.74 24.55 3.93
N PRO A 209 27.58 24.17 3.39
CA PRO A 209 26.35 24.05 4.16
C PRO A 209 26.48 23.06 5.33
N GLU A 210 25.87 23.40 6.44
CA GLU A 210 25.69 22.52 7.59
C GLU A 210 24.25 22.01 7.63
N PHE A 211 24.09 20.71 7.92
CA PHE A 211 22.77 20.08 8.02
C PHE A 211 22.51 19.67 9.46
N ASN A 212 21.46 20.26 10.04
CA ASN A 212 21.03 20.05 11.41
C ASN A 212 19.61 19.46 11.45
N ASN A 213 19.20 18.91 12.58
CA ASN A 213 17.85 18.39 12.82
C ASN A 213 17.41 17.38 11.76
N VAL A 214 18.33 16.49 11.35
CA VAL A 214 18.07 15.53 10.29
C VAL A 214 17.25 14.36 10.84
N SER A 215 16.06 14.11 10.26
CA SER A 215 15.24 12.94 10.56
C SER A 215 14.64 12.34 9.29
N VAL A 216 14.31 11.05 9.38
CA VAL A 216 13.51 10.32 8.39
C VAL A 216 12.31 9.75 9.12
N GLU A 217 11.12 10.11 8.65
CA GLU A 217 9.85 9.75 9.26
C GLU A 217 8.91 9.16 8.21
N ASP A 218 7.78 8.62 8.64
CA ASP A 218 6.66 8.19 7.81
C ASP A 218 7.07 7.27 6.65
N TYR A 219 8.03 6.35 6.90
CA TYR A 219 8.42 5.37 5.89
C TYR A 219 7.23 4.45 5.59
N THR A 220 6.77 4.47 4.34
CA THR A 220 5.63 3.70 3.86
C THR A 220 6.04 2.85 2.66
N PRO A 221 6.21 1.55 2.83
CA PRO A 221 6.44 0.63 1.72
C PRO A 221 5.13 0.38 0.97
N TYR A 222 5.13 0.59 -0.34
CA TYR A 222 3.98 0.34 -1.20
C TYR A 222 4.10 -0.97 -1.98
N SER A 223 5.32 -1.36 -2.31
CA SER A 223 5.67 -2.60 -3.01
C SER A 223 7.18 -2.85 -2.88
N ASP A 224 7.65 -3.95 -3.47
CA ASP A 224 9.10 -4.25 -3.55
C ASP A 224 9.89 -3.22 -4.37
N VAL A 225 9.20 -2.40 -5.15
CA VAL A 225 9.80 -1.43 -6.06
C VAL A 225 9.36 0.02 -5.80
N CYS A 226 8.57 0.28 -4.76
CA CYS A 226 8.11 1.63 -4.45
C CYS A 226 7.90 1.83 -2.95
N PHE A 227 8.43 2.93 -2.43
CA PHE A 227 8.14 3.43 -1.08
C PHE A 227 8.15 4.95 -1.03
N SER A 228 7.62 5.52 0.05
CA SER A 228 7.85 6.93 0.40
C SER A 228 8.42 7.06 1.80
N CYS A 229 9.07 8.20 2.04
CA CYS A 229 9.43 8.64 3.38
C CYS A 229 9.49 10.17 3.44
N ARG A 230 9.25 10.71 4.63
CA ARG A 230 9.39 12.13 4.93
C ARG A 230 10.82 12.37 5.41
N VAL A 231 11.53 13.29 4.76
CA VAL A 231 12.89 13.70 5.16
C VAL A 231 12.87 15.14 5.62
N ILE A 232 13.33 15.38 6.83
CA ILE A 232 13.38 16.69 7.48
C ILE A 232 14.82 17.07 7.76
N PHE A 233 15.20 18.29 7.47
CA PHE A 233 16.48 18.88 7.90
C PHE A 233 16.47 20.40 7.78
N ASP A 234 17.36 21.04 8.55
CA ASP A 234 17.71 22.44 8.42
C ASP A 234 19.08 22.56 7.73
N LYS A 235 19.12 23.25 6.59
CA LYS A 235 20.34 23.56 5.86
C LYS A 235 20.76 25.00 6.15
N SER A 236 21.89 25.17 6.82
CA SER A 236 22.44 26.46 7.22
C SER A 236 23.65 26.84 6.39
N MET A 237 23.66 28.06 5.85
CA MET A 237 24.73 28.61 5.03
C MET A 237 25.13 29.97 5.55
N TYR A 238 26.41 30.16 5.91
CA TYR A 238 26.96 31.47 6.27
C TYR A 238 27.30 32.23 4.99
N LEU A 239 26.63 33.37 4.78
CA LEU A 239 26.78 34.22 3.60
C LEU A 239 28.00 35.11 3.77
N THR A 240 29.08 34.89 2.99
CA THR A 240 30.36 35.58 3.16
C THR A 240 30.31 37.05 2.78
N ALA A 241 29.32 37.49 2.00
CA ALA A 241 29.15 38.87 1.58
C ALA A 241 28.48 39.76 2.62
N THR A 242 27.51 39.25 3.39
CA THR A 242 26.73 40.00 4.37
C THR A 242 27.10 39.64 5.81
N GLY A 243 27.70 38.51 6.06
CA GLY A 243 27.99 37.99 7.40
C GLY A 243 26.78 37.35 8.09
N ASP A 244 25.69 37.15 7.38
CA ASP A 244 24.45 36.52 7.89
C ASP A 244 24.45 35.00 7.69
N THR A 245 23.65 34.33 8.50
CA THR A 245 23.35 32.92 8.29
C THR A 245 21.96 32.76 7.68
N ARG A 246 21.87 32.11 6.53
CA ARG A 246 20.61 31.69 5.92
C ARG A 246 20.35 30.24 6.28
N THR A 247 19.16 29.95 6.79
CA THR A 247 18.70 28.59 7.05
C THR A 247 17.51 28.27 6.14
N GLU A 248 17.60 27.16 5.45
CA GLU A 248 16.54 26.59 4.62
C GLU A 248 16.00 25.34 5.32
N HIS A 249 14.71 25.33 5.60
CA HIS A 249 14.02 24.20 6.20
C HIS A 249 13.51 23.27 5.09
N ASN A 250 13.91 22.00 5.13
CA ASN A 250 13.37 20.94 4.27
C ASN A 250 12.43 20.10 5.10
N ASP A 251 11.19 19.98 4.65
CA ASP A 251 10.19 19.05 5.16
C ASP A 251 9.39 18.53 3.97
N GLN A 252 9.87 17.42 3.42
CA GLN A 252 9.35 16.90 2.17
C GLN A 252 9.18 15.38 2.24
N THR A 253 8.13 14.90 1.59
CA THR A 253 7.90 13.46 1.34
C THR A 253 8.47 13.11 -0.02
N TYR A 254 9.42 12.20 -0.02
CA TYR A 254 10.09 11.68 -1.20
C TYR A 254 9.52 10.32 -1.55
N TYR A 255 9.16 10.12 -2.82
CA TYR A 255 8.72 8.83 -3.36
C TYR A 255 9.87 8.22 -4.14
N PHE A 256 10.25 7.02 -3.74
CA PHE A 256 11.35 6.28 -4.35
C PHE A 256 10.82 5.12 -5.17
N VAL A 257 11.43 4.89 -6.32
CA VAL A 257 11.19 3.74 -7.20
C VAL A 257 12.47 2.97 -7.41
N ASN A 258 12.38 1.65 -7.47
CA ASN A 258 13.52 0.78 -7.77
C ASN A 258 13.54 0.49 -9.27
N ILE A 259 14.58 1.00 -9.96
CA ILE A 259 14.83 0.77 -11.37
C ILE A 259 16.16 0.03 -11.48
N ASP A 260 16.15 -1.19 -11.99
CA ASP A 260 17.33 -2.03 -12.17
C ASP A 260 18.19 -2.17 -10.90
N GLY A 261 17.53 -2.34 -9.75
CA GLY A 261 18.17 -2.50 -8.44
C GLY A 261 18.67 -1.20 -7.80
N LYS A 262 18.31 -0.05 -8.34
CA LYS A 262 18.68 1.27 -7.80
C LYS A 262 17.43 2.01 -7.37
N TRP A 263 17.44 2.51 -6.15
CA TRP A 263 16.40 3.41 -5.65
C TRP A 263 16.64 4.83 -6.19
N LEU A 264 15.63 5.39 -6.86
CA LEU A 264 15.67 6.73 -7.45
C LEU A 264 14.43 7.52 -7.01
N ILE A 265 14.57 8.83 -6.87
CA ILE A 265 13.47 9.73 -6.49
C ILE A 265 12.59 9.96 -7.72
N ALA A 266 11.35 9.47 -7.66
CA ALA A 266 10.35 9.69 -8.72
C ALA A 266 9.48 10.92 -8.46
N ASP A 267 9.17 11.23 -7.18
CA ASP A 267 8.32 12.35 -6.81
C ASP A 267 8.75 12.98 -5.49
N ILE A 268 8.46 14.28 -5.32
CA ILE A 268 8.72 15.04 -4.10
C ILE A 268 7.50 15.89 -3.79
N LYS A 269 6.97 15.79 -2.57
CA LYS A 269 5.85 16.62 -2.10
C LYS A 269 6.25 17.42 -0.90
N SER A 270 5.97 18.74 -0.92
CA SER A 270 6.16 19.61 0.25
C SER A 270 5.13 19.28 1.32
N ASN A 271 5.58 19.22 2.57
CA ASN A 271 4.70 19.09 3.73
C ASN A 271 4.51 20.46 4.43
N VAL A 272 5.19 21.50 3.96
CA VAL A 272 5.02 22.87 4.46
C VAL A 272 3.86 23.48 3.68
N GLU A 273 2.83 23.95 4.37
CA GLU A 273 1.77 24.77 3.78
C GLU A 273 2.36 26.15 3.35
N ASP A 274 2.07 26.56 2.12
CA ASP A 274 2.45 27.88 1.57
C ASP A 274 1.69 29.04 2.25
#